data_ea0a1a6ccf14df13cba72cd82ee89c0a
#
_entry.id   ea0a1a6ccf14df13cba72cd82ee89c0a
#
_cell.length_a   1.000
_cell.length_b   1.000
_cell.length_c   1.000
_cell.angle_alpha   90.00
_cell.angle_beta   90.00
_cell.angle_gamma   90.00
#
_symmetry.space_group_name_H-M   'P 1'
#
loop_
_entity.id
_entity.type
_entity.pdbx_description
1 polymer ?
#
loop_
_entity_poly.entity_id
_entity_poly.type
_entity_poly.pdbx_seq_one_letter_code
_entity_poly.pdbx_strand_id
1 'polypeptide(L)'
;LLTGGVNGPGYRIWVIDSAASGHMGVGPDPESALGPIPEWWAAGANEKPGCGLYDDKYIFYLNAFKFDMITNGDVYVHNSLAASFPGSFQNLADYTAPYADQLNESWLLTEGTETTITISNNAFIGFFTGPRVYKIISSTDSTLNLQYGHHAGGLKWYLKLKALP
;
A
#
# COMPACT_ATOMS: atom_id res chain seq x y z
N LEU A 1 -14.55 -9.10 -0.96
CA LEU A 1 -13.82 -8.13 -0.16
C LEU A 1 -13.10 -7.11 -1.02
N LEU A 2 -12.01 -7.48 -1.72
CA LEU A 2 -11.17 -6.54 -2.48
C LEU A 2 -11.87 -5.87 -3.66
N THR A 3 -12.86 -6.54 -4.27
CA THR A 3 -13.52 -6.14 -5.52
C THR A 3 -14.99 -5.73 -5.36
N GLY A 4 -15.52 -5.75 -4.14
CA GLY A 4 -16.96 -5.56 -3.92
C GLY A 4 -17.82 -6.81 -4.13
N GLY A 5 -17.21 -7.92 -4.57
CA GLY A 5 -17.87 -9.21 -4.76
C GLY A 5 -18.66 -9.34 -6.06
N VAL A 6 -19.19 -10.53 -6.30
CA VAL A 6 -19.90 -10.90 -7.55
C VAL A 6 -21.24 -10.17 -7.73
N ASN A 7 -21.84 -9.70 -6.66
CA ASN A 7 -23.11 -8.97 -6.68
C ASN A 7 -22.92 -7.44 -6.66
N GLY A 8 -21.69 -6.98 -6.66
CA GLY A 8 -21.32 -5.57 -6.68
C GLY A 8 -20.96 -5.09 -8.11
N PRO A 9 -20.34 -3.93 -8.23
CA PRO A 9 -19.93 -3.36 -9.53
C PRO A 9 -18.81 -4.13 -10.22
N GLY A 10 -18.24 -5.16 -9.58
CA GLY A 10 -17.12 -5.96 -10.10
C GLY A 10 -15.75 -5.30 -9.92
N TYR A 11 -15.68 -4.18 -9.22
CA TYR A 11 -14.45 -3.54 -8.81
C TYR A 11 -14.63 -2.77 -7.50
N ARG A 12 -13.51 -2.43 -6.86
CA ARG A 12 -13.50 -1.55 -5.68
C ARG A 12 -12.24 -0.69 -5.71
N ILE A 13 -12.41 0.58 -5.35
CA ILE A 13 -11.34 1.57 -5.28
C ILE A 13 -10.92 1.70 -3.82
N TRP A 14 -9.64 1.51 -3.58
CA TRP A 14 -9.03 1.70 -2.27
C TRP A 14 -8.10 2.90 -2.31
N VAL A 15 -8.07 3.66 -1.22
CA VAL A 15 -7.15 4.78 -0.99
C VAL A 15 -6.55 4.66 0.40
N ILE A 16 -5.42 5.31 0.63
CA ILE A 16 -4.87 5.42 2.00
C ILE A 16 -5.87 6.18 2.87
N ASP A 17 -6.18 5.63 4.03
CA ASP A 17 -7.03 6.30 5.02
C ASP A 17 -6.23 7.33 5.81
N SER A 18 -5.90 8.45 5.18
CA SER A 18 -5.02 9.49 5.75
C SER A 18 -5.53 10.05 7.07
N ALA A 19 -6.85 10.03 7.30
CA ALA A 19 -7.45 10.52 8.54
C ALA A 19 -7.28 9.53 9.72
N ALA A 20 -6.99 8.27 9.44
CA ALA A 20 -6.75 7.27 10.48
C ALA A 20 -5.33 7.41 11.04
N SER A 21 -5.20 7.51 12.36
CA SER A 21 -3.89 7.39 13.01
C SER A 21 -3.29 6.00 12.72
N GLY A 22 -1.99 5.95 12.42
CA GLY A 22 -1.30 4.73 12.01
C GLY A 22 -1.66 4.24 10.61
N HIS A 23 -2.14 5.14 9.72
CA HIS A 23 -2.40 4.79 8.33
C HIS A 23 -1.13 4.43 7.55
N MET A 24 0.02 4.81 8.03
CA MET A 24 1.35 4.38 7.64
C MET A 24 2.18 4.18 8.90
N GLY A 25 3.06 3.17 8.91
CA GLY A 25 3.92 2.95 10.06
C GLY A 25 4.94 1.85 9.83
N VAL A 26 5.84 1.66 10.80
CA VAL A 26 6.94 0.71 10.71
C VAL A 26 7.21 0.05 12.06
N GLY A 27 7.60 -1.22 12.01
CA GLY A 27 8.02 -2.02 13.14
C GLY A 27 9.13 -3.00 12.75
N PRO A 28 9.56 -3.88 13.67
CA PRO A 28 10.63 -4.84 13.42
C PRO A 28 10.20 -6.00 12.51
N ASP A 29 11.16 -6.60 11.83
CA ASP A 29 11.05 -7.90 11.16
C ASP A 29 12.21 -8.80 11.64
N PRO A 30 11.96 -9.90 12.37
CA PRO A 30 10.63 -10.45 12.70
C PRO A 30 9.85 -9.60 13.72
N GLU A 31 8.51 -9.77 13.68
CA GLU A 31 7.62 -9.12 14.63
C GLU A 31 8.01 -9.41 16.09
N SER A 32 7.82 -8.44 16.96
CA SER A 32 7.96 -8.63 18.40
C SER A 32 6.77 -9.39 19.00
N ALA A 33 6.82 -9.64 20.30
CA ALA A 33 5.70 -10.24 21.03
C ALA A 33 4.42 -9.36 21.02
N LEU A 34 4.51 -8.10 20.59
CA LEU A 34 3.36 -7.20 20.46
C LEU A 34 2.51 -7.51 19.22
N GLY A 35 3.03 -8.38 18.32
CA GLY A 35 2.34 -8.78 17.10
C GLY A 35 2.44 -7.76 15.95
N PRO A 36 1.53 -7.84 14.96
CA PRO A 36 1.62 -7.08 13.73
C PRO A 36 1.14 -5.63 13.91
N ILE A 37 1.92 -4.83 14.60
CA ILE A 37 1.66 -3.40 14.83
C ILE A 37 2.89 -2.55 14.47
N PRO A 38 2.71 -1.27 14.06
CA PRO A 38 3.81 -0.36 13.76
C PRO A 38 4.42 0.22 15.05
N GLU A 39 5.14 -0.62 15.81
CA GLU A 39 5.58 -0.28 17.17
C GLU A 39 6.70 0.76 17.23
N TRP A 40 7.44 0.98 16.15
CA TRP A 40 8.55 1.93 16.16
C TRP A 40 8.14 3.34 15.75
N TRP A 41 7.22 3.43 14.82
CA TRP A 41 6.62 4.69 14.38
C TRP A 41 5.29 4.45 13.68
N ALA A 42 4.34 5.31 13.95
CA ALA A 42 3.04 5.33 13.28
C ALA A 42 2.63 6.78 12.99
N ALA A 43 2.22 7.05 11.75
CA ALA A 43 1.82 8.37 11.32
C ALA A 43 0.58 8.86 12.09
N GLY A 44 0.60 10.11 12.53
CA GLY A 44 -0.59 10.82 12.96
C GLY A 44 -1.56 11.07 11.80
N ALA A 45 -2.80 11.45 12.09
CA ALA A 45 -3.78 11.76 11.06
C ALA A 45 -3.25 12.87 10.13
N ASN A 46 -3.29 12.63 8.81
CA ASN A 46 -2.85 13.52 7.74
C ASN A 46 -1.38 14.02 7.86
N GLU A 47 -0.51 13.23 8.48
CA GLU A 47 0.89 13.63 8.77
C GLU A 47 1.78 13.72 7.52
N LYS A 48 1.36 13.16 6.39
CA LYS A 48 2.14 13.10 5.13
C LYS A 48 1.49 13.91 3.99
N PRO A 49 1.16 15.19 4.19
CA PRO A 49 0.50 15.97 3.14
C PRO A 49 1.46 16.23 1.97
N GLY A 50 0.95 16.12 0.75
CA GLY A 50 1.69 16.47 -0.47
C GLY A 50 2.87 15.57 -0.80
N CYS A 51 2.93 14.35 -0.25
CA CYS A 51 4.04 13.42 -0.52
C CYS A 51 3.77 12.43 -1.67
N GLY A 52 2.61 12.52 -2.36
CA GLY A 52 2.24 11.58 -3.43
C GLY A 52 1.60 10.29 -2.92
N LEU A 53 1.18 10.24 -1.65
CA LEU A 53 0.61 9.04 -1.05
C LEU A 53 -0.92 9.08 -0.92
N TYR A 54 -1.49 10.28 -0.72
CA TYR A 54 -2.89 10.41 -0.31
C TYR A 54 -3.88 10.54 -1.46
N ASP A 55 -3.43 10.84 -2.65
CA ASP A 55 -4.26 10.96 -3.85
C ASP A 55 -4.15 9.74 -4.79
N ASP A 56 -3.32 8.78 -4.43
CA ASP A 56 -3.24 7.49 -5.10
C ASP A 56 -4.54 6.69 -4.96
N LYS A 57 -4.89 5.93 -6.01
CA LYS A 57 -6.02 4.98 -6.01
C LYS A 57 -5.56 3.61 -6.45
N TYR A 58 -6.03 2.60 -5.74
CA TYR A 58 -5.74 1.18 -5.99
C TYR A 58 -7.05 0.50 -6.35
N ILE A 59 -7.22 0.08 -7.60
CA ILE A 59 -8.47 -0.46 -8.11
C ILE A 59 -8.33 -1.94 -8.37
N PHE A 60 -9.06 -2.74 -7.60
CA PHE A 60 -9.11 -4.19 -7.75
C PHE A 60 -10.33 -4.58 -8.54
N TYR A 61 -10.15 -5.22 -9.68
CA TYR A 61 -11.22 -5.76 -10.53
C TYR A 61 -11.40 -7.26 -10.29
N LEU A 62 -12.65 -7.71 -10.21
CA LEU A 62 -12.98 -9.13 -10.14
C LEU A 62 -12.71 -9.81 -11.49
N ASN A 63 -13.02 -9.10 -12.59
CA ASN A 63 -12.79 -9.63 -13.94
C ASN A 63 -11.28 -9.74 -14.23
N ALA A 64 -10.87 -10.94 -14.59
CA ALA A 64 -9.49 -11.28 -14.93
C ALA A 64 -8.45 -10.91 -13.86
N PHE A 65 -8.89 -10.65 -12.61
CA PHE A 65 -8.02 -10.25 -11.49
C PHE A 65 -7.11 -9.07 -11.84
N LYS A 66 -7.65 -8.09 -12.57
CA LYS A 66 -6.92 -6.89 -12.96
C LYS A 66 -6.73 -5.92 -11.79
N PHE A 67 -5.66 -5.15 -11.87
CA PHE A 67 -5.31 -4.11 -10.92
C PHE A 67 -4.88 -2.85 -11.65
N ASP A 68 -5.41 -1.71 -11.26
CA ASP A 68 -4.94 -0.40 -11.69
C ASP A 68 -4.42 0.40 -10.49
N MET A 69 -3.26 1.01 -10.66
CA MET A 69 -2.69 1.99 -9.75
C MET A 69 -2.73 3.35 -10.43
N ILE A 70 -3.53 4.26 -9.89
CA ILE A 70 -3.65 5.65 -10.36
C ILE A 70 -2.85 6.53 -9.42
N THR A 71 -1.82 7.19 -9.92
CA THR A 71 -0.82 7.91 -9.12
C THR A 71 -1.00 9.43 -9.13
N ASN A 72 -1.86 9.95 -9.99
CA ASN A 72 -1.97 11.39 -10.23
C ASN A 72 -0.62 12.08 -10.53
N GLY A 73 0.35 11.32 -11.00
CA GLY A 73 1.65 11.79 -11.48
C GLY A 73 2.84 11.55 -10.56
N ASP A 74 2.62 11.18 -9.31
CA ASP A 74 3.72 10.88 -8.38
C ASP A 74 3.36 9.80 -7.34
N VAL A 75 4.39 9.31 -6.64
CA VAL A 75 4.29 8.29 -5.59
C VAL A 75 5.25 8.61 -4.45
N TYR A 76 5.06 7.97 -3.30
CA TYR A 76 5.95 8.09 -2.15
C TYR A 76 6.81 6.83 -2.00
N VAL A 77 8.13 7.01 -1.95
CA VAL A 77 9.10 5.91 -1.96
C VAL A 77 10.10 6.06 -0.81
N HIS A 78 10.54 4.93 -0.26
CA HIS A 78 11.55 4.89 0.78
C HIS A 78 12.88 5.49 0.29
N ASN A 79 13.54 6.28 1.13
CA ASN A 79 14.74 7.02 0.79
C ASN A 79 15.85 6.14 0.18
N SER A 80 16.01 4.92 0.65
CA SER A 80 17.01 3.96 0.12
C SER A 80 16.73 3.47 -1.30
N LEU A 81 15.52 3.69 -1.82
CA LEU A 81 15.10 3.31 -3.18
C LEU A 81 14.96 4.51 -4.12
N ALA A 82 15.15 5.73 -3.61
CA ALA A 82 14.97 6.96 -4.38
C ALA A 82 15.80 7.00 -5.67
N ALA A 83 17.02 6.44 -5.66
CA ALA A 83 17.89 6.37 -6.84
C ALA A 83 17.29 5.54 -7.99
N SER A 84 16.35 4.64 -7.72
CA SER A 84 15.65 3.84 -8.73
C SER A 84 14.44 4.57 -9.34
N PHE A 85 14.13 5.77 -8.85
CA PHE A 85 13.01 6.59 -9.32
C PHE A 85 13.52 7.92 -9.88
N PRO A 86 13.73 8.03 -11.20
CA PRO A 86 14.24 9.26 -11.82
C PRO A 86 13.35 10.47 -11.50
N GLY A 87 13.97 11.60 -11.17
CA GLY A 87 13.27 12.82 -10.80
C GLY A 87 12.75 12.86 -9.37
N SER A 88 13.04 11.85 -8.55
CA SER A 88 12.65 11.86 -7.13
C SER A 88 13.34 13.00 -6.38
N PHE A 89 12.63 13.55 -5.40
CA PHE A 89 13.13 14.60 -4.51
C PHE A 89 12.71 14.31 -3.07
N GLN A 90 13.54 14.72 -2.13
CA GLN A 90 13.23 14.52 -0.71
C GLN A 90 11.99 15.32 -0.32
N ASN A 91 11.05 14.63 0.31
CA ASN A 91 9.83 15.20 0.84
C ASN A 91 9.55 14.54 2.20
N LEU A 92 9.66 15.31 3.28
CA LEU A 92 9.68 14.80 4.65
C LEU A 92 10.88 13.83 4.88
N ALA A 93 10.66 12.68 5.49
CA ALA A 93 11.71 11.70 5.79
C ALA A 93 12.11 10.85 4.57
N ASP A 94 11.26 10.79 3.56
CA ASP A 94 11.41 9.95 2.37
C ASP A 94 11.32 10.77 1.08
N TYR A 95 10.95 10.18 -0.05
CA TYR A 95 11.00 10.84 -1.35
C TYR A 95 9.67 10.76 -2.08
N THR A 96 9.27 11.87 -2.67
CA THR A 96 8.23 11.90 -3.71
C THR A 96 8.90 11.70 -5.07
N ALA A 97 8.32 10.86 -5.90
CA ALA A 97 8.88 10.52 -7.21
C ALA A 97 7.82 10.63 -8.29
N PRO A 98 8.12 11.28 -9.44
CA PRO A 98 7.26 11.20 -10.60
C PRO A 98 7.02 9.75 -11.02
N TYR A 99 5.76 9.37 -11.21
CA TYR A 99 5.41 8.00 -11.55
C TYR A 99 4.09 7.96 -12.32
N ALA A 100 4.11 7.32 -13.48
CA ALA A 100 2.91 7.18 -14.29
C ALA A 100 1.95 6.14 -13.71
N ASP A 101 0.67 6.26 -14.02
CA ASP A 101 -0.33 5.24 -13.71
C ASP A 101 0.12 3.87 -14.23
N GLN A 102 -0.12 2.84 -13.45
CA GLN A 102 0.13 1.45 -13.83
C GLN A 102 -1.21 0.77 -14.06
N LEU A 103 -1.57 0.59 -15.32
CA LEU A 103 -2.87 0.09 -15.73
C LEU A 103 -2.79 -1.34 -16.26
N ASN A 104 -3.90 -2.09 -16.06
CA ASN A 104 -4.02 -3.47 -16.51
C ASN A 104 -2.97 -4.43 -15.91
N GLU A 105 -2.46 -4.11 -14.76
CA GLU A 105 -1.67 -5.02 -13.95
C GLU A 105 -2.56 -6.14 -13.39
N SER A 106 -2.00 -7.07 -12.65
CA SER A 106 -2.75 -8.15 -12.01
C SER A 106 -2.55 -8.18 -10.51
N TRP A 107 -3.54 -8.71 -9.83
CA TRP A 107 -3.45 -9.07 -8.41
C TRP A 107 -3.72 -10.54 -8.21
N LEU A 108 -3.06 -11.13 -7.22
CA LEU A 108 -3.25 -12.51 -6.80
C LEU A 108 -3.49 -12.55 -5.29
N LEU A 109 -4.58 -13.19 -4.87
CA LEU A 109 -4.81 -13.51 -3.47
C LEU A 109 -4.30 -14.93 -3.21
N THR A 110 -3.43 -15.06 -2.23
CA THR A 110 -2.96 -16.37 -1.74
C THR A 110 -3.45 -16.58 -0.33
N GLU A 111 -4.20 -17.65 -0.11
CA GLU A 111 -4.72 -18.04 1.20
C GLU A 111 -3.87 -19.19 1.76
N GLY A 112 -3.57 -19.14 3.05
CA GLY A 112 -2.76 -20.13 3.74
C GLY A 112 -2.68 -19.80 5.23
N THR A 113 -1.52 -20.02 5.83
CA THR A 113 -1.24 -19.57 7.22
C THR A 113 -1.41 -18.07 7.33
N GLU A 114 -1.07 -17.35 6.26
CA GLU A 114 -1.28 -15.91 6.10
C GLU A 114 -2.03 -15.68 4.78
N THR A 115 -2.91 -14.69 4.75
CA THR A 115 -3.55 -14.25 3.51
C THR A 115 -2.77 -13.09 2.93
N THR A 116 -2.30 -13.22 1.70
CA THR A 116 -1.48 -12.21 1.03
C THR A 116 -2.06 -11.77 -0.31
N ILE A 117 -1.80 -10.51 -0.66
CA ILE A 117 -2.05 -9.94 -1.98
C ILE A 117 -0.70 -9.75 -2.66
N THR A 118 -0.53 -10.25 -3.87
CA THR A 118 0.63 -9.97 -4.72
C THR A 118 0.19 -9.09 -5.88
N ILE A 119 0.92 -8.01 -6.13
CA ILE A 119 0.69 -7.09 -7.27
C ILE A 119 1.79 -7.30 -8.31
N SER A 120 1.42 -7.32 -9.59
CA SER A 120 2.36 -7.58 -10.67
C SER A 120 3.19 -6.36 -11.09
N ASN A 121 4.30 -6.63 -11.73
CA ASN A 121 5.20 -5.71 -12.44
C ASN A 121 5.58 -4.45 -11.64
N ASN A 122 5.23 -3.27 -12.15
CA ASN A 122 5.63 -1.99 -11.58
C ASN A 122 4.59 -1.36 -10.64
N ALA A 123 3.38 -1.93 -10.58
CA ALA A 123 2.36 -1.45 -9.66
C ALA A 123 2.65 -1.90 -8.21
N PHE A 124 2.20 -1.12 -7.26
CA PHE A 124 2.33 -1.38 -5.82
C PHE A 124 1.24 -0.65 -5.04
N ILE A 125 1.14 -0.88 -3.75
CA ILE A 125 0.16 -0.24 -2.87
C ILE A 125 0.89 0.66 -1.87
N GLY A 126 0.54 1.95 -1.86
CA GLY A 126 1.00 2.92 -0.88
C GLY A 126 2.48 3.25 -0.96
N PHE A 127 3.13 3.33 0.18
CA PHE A 127 4.54 3.67 0.33
C PHE A 127 5.45 2.55 -0.20
N PHE A 128 6.27 2.84 -1.20
CA PHE A 128 7.11 1.84 -1.85
C PHE A 128 8.37 1.54 -1.05
N THR A 129 8.54 0.28 -0.67
CA THR A 129 9.69 -0.23 0.10
C THR A 129 10.40 -1.42 -0.57
N GLY A 130 9.99 -1.75 -1.80
CA GLY A 130 10.52 -2.82 -2.65
C GLY A 130 9.55 -3.98 -2.88
N PRO A 131 9.17 -4.76 -1.86
CA PRO A 131 8.25 -5.88 -2.03
C PRO A 131 6.85 -5.44 -2.49
N ARG A 132 6.21 -6.30 -3.29
CA ARG A 132 4.84 -6.15 -3.80
C ARG A 132 3.91 -7.24 -3.30
N VAL A 133 4.25 -7.81 -2.15
CA VAL A 133 3.47 -8.83 -1.44
C VAL A 133 3.00 -8.22 -0.13
N TYR A 134 1.70 -8.18 0.06
CA TYR A 134 1.04 -7.52 1.20
C TYR A 134 0.22 -8.54 1.97
N LYS A 135 0.56 -8.74 3.25
CA LYS A 135 -0.23 -9.55 4.17
C LYS A 135 -1.45 -8.75 4.60
N ILE A 136 -2.62 -9.35 4.53
CA ILE A 136 -3.85 -8.78 5.09
C ILE A 136 -3.87 -9.07 6.60
N ILE A 137 -3.76 -8.02 7.41
CA ILE A 137 -3.86 -8.12 8.87
C ILE A 137 -5.32 -8.19 9.29
N SER A 138 -6.13 -7.30 8.73
CA SER A 138 -7.57 -7.25 8.95
C SER A 138 -8.26 -6.55 7.79
N SER A 139 -9.54 -6.85 7.61
CA SER A 139 -10.33 -6.27 6.54
C SER A 139 -11.82 -6.31 6.85
N THR A 140 -12.53 -5.33 6.35
CA THR A 140 -13.99 -5.23 6.33
C THR A 140 -14.44 -4.86 4.92
N ASP A 141 -15.72 -4.60 4.72
CA ASP A 141 -16.20 -4.09 3.42
C ASP A 141 -15.69 -2.69 3.07
N SER A 142 -15.21 -1.93 4.05
CA SER A 142 -14.76 -0.55 3.86
C SER A 142 -13.32 -0.29 4.32
N THR A 143 -12.67 -1.21 4.98
CA THR A 143 -11.30 -1.06 5.50
C THR A 143 -10.41 -2.23 5.11
N LEU A 144 -9.13 -1.95 4.85
CA LEU A 144 -8.12 -2.95 4.52
C LEU A 144 -6.80 -2.55 5.20
N ASN A 145 -6.35 -3.35 6.16
CA ASN A 145 -5.09 -3.14 6.87
C ASN A 145 -4.04 -4.12 6.37
N LEU A 146 -2.92 -3.61 5.92
CA LEU A 146 -1.85 -4.35 5.28
C LEU A 146 -0.56 -4.27 6.07
N GLN A 147 0.24 -5.34 5.96
CA GLN A 147 1.63 -5.40 6.40
C GLN A 147 2.48 -5.91 5.24
N TYR A 148 3.67 -5.36 5.07
CA TYR A 148 4.60 -5.79 4.02
C TYR A 148 6.05 -5.56 4.44
N GLY A 149 6.98 -6.17 3.72
CA GLY A 149 8.40 -6.15 4.04
C GLY A 149 9.13 -4.91 3.53
N HIS A 150 10.43 -4.89 3.80
CA HIS A 150 11.39 -3.93 3.28
C HIS A 150 12.41 -4.65 2.39
N HIS A 151 12.88 -4.00 1.31
CA HIS A 151 13.79 -4.63 0.35
C HIS A 151 15.09 -5.14 0.97
N ALA A 152 15.58 -4.49 2.03
CA ALA A 152 16.79 -4.89 2.75
C ALA A 152 16.51 -5.79 3.96
N GLY A 153 15.24 -6.17 4.22
CA GLY A 153 14.84 -6.89 5.42
C GLY A 153 14.85 -6.03 6.69
N GLY A 154 14.58 -6.64 7.83
CA GLY A 154 14.65 -6.03 9.16
C GLY A 154 13.49 -5.08 9.51
N LEU A 155 12.63 -4.75 8.56
CA LEU A 155 11.49 -3.86 8.74
C LEU A 155 10.20 -4.46 8.22
N LYS A 156 9.12 -4.26 8.97
CA LYS A 156 7.73 -4.44 8.55
C LYS A 156 7.05 -3.09 8.44
N TRP A 157 6.45 -2.83 7.30
CA TRP A 157 5.66 -1.64 7.04
C TRP A 157 4.17 -1.93 7.12
N TYR A 158 3.40 -0.91 7.47
CA TYR A 158 1.97 -1.02 7.72
C TYR A 158 1.22 0.07 6.98
N LEU A 159 0.06 -0.29 6.41
CA LEU A 159 -0.85 0.66 5.76
C LEU A 159 -2.28 0.39 6.21
N LYS A 160 -3.06 1.45 6.35
CA LYS A 160 -4.53 1.38 6.47
C LYS A 160 -5.15 2.04 5.25
N LEU A 161 -5.99 1.29 4.57
CA LEU A 161 -6.75 1.76 3.42
C LEU A 161 -8.24 1.76 3.75
N LYS A 162 -8.95 2.64 3.06
CA LYS A 162 -10.42 2.66 3.04
C LYS A 162 -10.93 2.53 1.61
N ALA A 163 -12.09 1.90 1.47
CA ALA A 163 -12.81 1.84 0.20
C ALA A 163 -13.47 3.20 -0.08
N LEU A 164 -13.39 3.64 -1.32
CA LEU A 164 -14.26 4.73 -1.79
C LEU A 164 -15.66 4.19 -2.09
N PRO A 165 -16.70 5.05 -1.90
CA PRO A 165 -18.08 4.70 -2.23
C PRO A 165 -18.27 4.30 -3.68
#